data_fdbb587e888598f3a9cbb392589fbd8b
#
_entry.id   fdbb587e888598f3a9cbb392589fbd8b
#
_cell.length_a   1.000
_cell.length_b   1.000
_cell.length_c   1.000
_cell.angle_alpha   90.00
_cell.angle_beta   90.00
_cell.angle_gamma   90.00
#
_symmetry.space_group_name_H-M   'P 1'
#
loop_
_entity.id
_entity.type
_entity.pdbx_description
1 polymer ?
#
loop_
_entity_poly.entity_id
_entity_poly.type
_entity_poly.pdbx_seq_one_letter_code
_entity_poly.pdbx_strand_id
1 'polypeptide(L)'
;VMRLFGSDRLTGLMDTMKVDEDTPLDHKMLSNAIEQAQRTVESRNFQTRKSVLEYDDVMNQQRNIIYGERRKVLDGEDIHAQIMGMIKEFVSSTVADGLAGGVAENQTQLDNALQPFEKLFMRRGTFKIEQFGGSVHNDKLSEAVNEFAEKVYAAKEEAFGEGPNGLPLMREIERVIMLRVVDEYWMDHIDAMAELKRGIGLRGYGSVKPLSLIHISEPTRQAEIS
;
A
#
# COMPACT_ATOMS: atom_id res chain seq x y z
N VAL A 1 -36.60 -14.82 0.35
CA VAL A 1 -36.41 -14.61 -1.10
C VAL A 1 -37.36 -13.52 -1.62
N MET A 2 -38.68 -13.62 -1.35
CA MET A 2 -39.70 -12.64 -1.81
C MET A 2 -39.41 -11.19 -1.37
N ARG A 3 -39.02 -10.96 -0.11
CA ARG A 3 -38.73 -9.61 0.44
C ARG A 3 -37.53 -8.90 -0.20
N LEU A 4 -36.60 -9.61 -0.83
CA LEU A 4 -35.38 -9.05 -1.44
C LEU A 4 -35.52 -8.76 -2.95
N PHE A 5 -36.53 -9.28 -3.61
CA PHE A 5 -36.63 -9.24 -5.08
C PHE A 5 -37.89 -8.61 -5.62
N GLY A 6 -38.52 -7.69 -4.86
CA GLY A 6 -39.64 -6.90 -5.35
C GLY A 6 -40.99 -7.48 -5.00
N SER A 7 -41.25 -7.65 -3.71
CA SER A 7 -42.56 -7.95 -3.17
C SER A 7 -43.63 -7.05 -3.77
N ASP A 8 -43.32 -5.76 -3.94
CA ASP A 8 -44.28 -4.76 -4.45
C ASP A 8 -44.70 -5.01 -5.90
N ARG A 9 -43.81 -5.51 -6.75
CA ARG A 9 -44.17 -5.86 -8.15
C ARG A 9 -44.93 -7.17 -8.22
N LEU A 10 -44.64 -8.15 -7.39
CA LEU A 10 -45.35 -9.40 -7.31
C LEU A 10 -46.71 -9.21 -6.66
N THR A 11 -46.80 -8.40 -5.59
CA THR A 11 -48.09 -8.06 -4.96
C THR A 11 -49.00 -7.29 -5.93
N GLY A 12 -48.47 -6.29 -6.65
CA GLY A 12 -49.22 -5.57 -7.67
C GLY A 12 -49.68 -6.44 -8.85
N LEU A 13 -48.90 -7.47 -9.21
CA LEU A 13 -49.28 -8.43 -10.24
C LEU A 13 -50.37 -9.40 -9.74
N MET A 14 -50.28 -9.83 -8.49
CA MET A 14 -51.27 -10.70 -7.83
C MET A 14 -52.62 -9.96 -7.66
N ASP A 15 -52.61 -8.69 -7.25
CA ASP A 15 -53.76 -7.83 -7.12
C ASP A 15 -54.47 -7.58 -8.49
N THR A 16 -53.65 -7.42 -9.55
CA THR A 16 -54.16 -7.23 -10.90
C THR A 16 -54.79 -8.48 -11.49
N MET A 17 -54.29 -9.67 -11.08
CA MET A 17 -54.79 -10.97 -11.57
C MET A 17 -55.97 -11.52 -10.76
N LYS A 18 -56.40 -10.85 -9.68
CA LYS A 18 -57.52 -11.32 -8.81
C LYS A 18 -57.37 -12.80 -8.41
N VAL A 19 -56.17 -13.22 -8.02
CA VAL A 19 -55.92 -14.60 -7.61
C VAL A 19 -56.38 -14.76 -6.17
N ASP A 20 -57.26 -15.71 -5.89
CA ASP A 20 -57.79 -16.02 -4.58
C ASP A 20 -56.64 -16.62 -3.69
N GLU A 21 -56.59 -16.31 -2.40
CA GLU A 21 -55.51 -16.68 -1.50
C GLU A 21 -55.23 -18.18 -1.40
N ASP A 22 -56.26 -19.03 -1.70
CA ASP A 22 -56.18 -20.49 -1.62
C ASP A 22 -55.92 -21.22 -2.95
N THR A 23 -55.67 -20.49 -4.03
CA THR A 23 -55.44 -21.11 -5.33
C THR A 23 -53.93 -21.48 -5.47
N PRO A 24 -53.55 -22.72 -5.74
CA PRO A 24 -52.18 -23.08 -6.02
C PRO A 24 -51.69 -22.33 -7.25
N LEU A 25 -50.69 -21.46 -7.05
CA LEU A 25 -50.12 -20.60 -8.08
C LEU A 25 -49.26 -21.45 -9.04
N ASP A 26 -49.88 -22.15 -9.93
CA ASP A 26 -49.20 -22.96 -10.96
C ASP A 26 -49.05 -22.19 -12.28
N HIS A 27 -48.75 -20.89 -12.19
CA HIS A 27 -48.68 -20.04 -13.36
C HIS A 27 -47.23 -19.97 -13.86
N LYS A 28 -47.01 -20.26 -15.14
CA LYS A 28 -45.75 -20.22 -15.85
C LYS A 28 -44.95 -18.90 -15.61
N MET A 29 -45.64 -17.79 -15.39
CA MET A 29 -45.04 -16.49 -15.05
C MET A 29 -44.39 -16.47 -13.64
N LEU A 30 -45.01 -17.13 -12.63
CA LEU A 30 -44.47 -17.19 -11.29
C LEU A 30 -43.23 -18.10 -11.23
N SER A 31 -43.31 -19.24 -11.94
CA SER A 31 -42.14 -20.14 -12.07
C SER A 31 -40.94 -19.43 -12.72
N ASN A 32 -41.18 -18.67 -13.77
CA ASN A 32 -40.16 -17.86 -14.45
C ASN A 32 -39.61 -16.76 -13.53
N ALA A 33 -40.44 -16.09 -12.73
CA ALA A 33 -40.01 -15.06 -11.80
C ALA A 33 -39.14 -15.65 -10.66
N ILE A 34 -39.52 -16.83 -10.13
CA ILE A 34 -38.75 -17.55 -9.14
C ILE A 34 -37.41 -18.01 -9.71
N GLU A 35 -37.39 -18.59 -10.90
CA GLU A 35 -36.17 -19.01 -11.59
C GLU A 35 -35.22 -17.82 -11.82
N GLN A 36 -35.76 -16.69 -12.28
CA GLN A 36 -34.95 -15.47 -12.48
C GLN A 36 -34.41 -14.92 -11.18
N ALA A 37 -35.18 -14.95 -10.08
CA ALA A 37 -34.71 -14.59 -8.75
C ALA A 37 -33.61 -15.53 -8.26
N GLN A 38 -33.77 -16.84 -8.44
CA GLN A 38 -32.73 -17.83 -8.09
C GLN A 38 -31.42 -17.59 -8.88
N ARG A 39 -31.51 -17.42 -10.21
CA ARG A 39 -30.35 -17.10 -11.06
C ARG A 39 -29.64 -15.81 -10.61
N THR A 40 -30.41 -14.82 -10.19
CA THR A 40 -29.85 -13.56 -9.67
C THR A 40 -29.11 -13.77 -8.36
N VAL A 41 -29.66 -14.56 -7.43
CA VAL A 41 -29.00 -14.90 -6.16
C VAL A 41 -27.75 -15.73 -6.41
N GLU A 42 -27.82 -16.73 -7.27
CA GLU A 42 -26.67 -17.56 -7.65
C GLU A 42 -25.56 -16.75 -8.30
N SER A 43 -25.91 -15.86 -9.21
CA SER A 43 -24.96 -14.95 -9.85
C SER A 43 -24.25 -14.03 -8.83
N ARG A 44 -25.00 -13.47 -7.88
CA ARG A 44 -24.41 -12.66 -6.80
C ARG A 44 -23.51 -13.46 -5.90
N ASN A 45 -23.94 -14.65 -5.50
CA ASN A 45 -23.13 -15.54 -4.67
C ASN A 45 -21.86 -16.00 -5.40
N PHE A 46 -21.96 -16.27 -6.70
CA PHE A 46 -20.81 -16.58 -7.55
C PHE A 46 -19.83 -15.40 -7.60
N GLN A 47 -20.33 -14.19 -7.84
CA GLN A 47 -19.50 -12.99 -7.92
C GLN A 47 -18.79 -12.71 -6.59
N THR A 48 -19.50 -12.86 -5.46
CA THR A 48 -18.90 -12.69 -4.14
C THR A 48 -17.79 -13.72 -3.89
N ARG A 49 -18.03 -14.99 -4.21
CA ARG A 49 -17.00 -16.04 -4.08
C ARG A 49 -15.80 -15.78 -4.98
N LYS A 50 -16.04 -15.35 -6.24
CA LYS A 50 -14.98 -14.99 -7.17
C LYS A 50 -14.12 -13.85 -6.61
N SER A 51 -14.74 -12.79 -6.10
CA SER A 51 -14.00 -11.66 -5.52
C SER A 51 -13.17 -12.06 -4.30
N VAL A 52 -13.67 -13.00 -3.46
CA VAL A 52 -12.90 -13.52 -2.32
C VAL A 52 -11.68 -14.32 -2.79
N LEU A 53 -11.82 -15.15 -3.83
CA LEU A 53 -10.70 -15.91 -4.38
C LEU A 53 -9.64 -15.00 -5.01
N GLU A 54 -10.07 -14.01 -5.82
CA GLU A 54 -9.17 -13.02 -6.41
C GLU A 54 -8.39 -12.24 -5.33
N TYR A 55 -9.06 -11.90 -4.23
CA TYR A 55 -8.40 -11.29 -3.07
C TYR A 55 -7.37 -12.22 -2.40
N ASP A 56 -7.73 -13.49 -2.17
CA ASP A 56 -6.82 -14.44 -1.55
C ASP A 56 -5.61 -14.74 -2.45
N ASP A 57 -5.77 -14.71 -3.77
CA ASP A 57 -4.66 -14.83 -4.73
C ASP A 57 -3.67 -13.66 -4.63
N VAL A 58 -4.19 -12.42 -4.57
CA VAL A 58 -3.34 -11.23 -4.37
C VAL A 58 -2.57 -11.30 -3.05
N MET A 59 -3.25 -11.65 -1.96
CA MET A 59 -2.61 -11.81 -0.65
C MET A 59 -1.53 -12.89 -0.64
N ASN A 60 -1.74 -13.99 -1.35
CA ASN A 60 -0.75 -15.06 -1.46
C ASN A 60 0.48 -14.61 -2.28
N GLN A 61 0.28 -13.87 -3.36
CA GLN A 61 1.37 -13.30 -4.15
C GLN A 61 2.21 -12.33 -3.31
N GLN A 62 1.57 -11.39 -2.62
CA GLN A 62 2.26 -10.43 -1.74
C GLN A 62 3.01 -11.15 -0.62
N ARG A 63 2.40 -12.16 0.00
CA ARG A 63 3.06 -12.98 1.03
C ARG A 63 4.32 -13.66 0.50
N ASN A 64 4.25 -14.25 -0.68
CA ASN A 64 5.39 -14.94 -1.28
C ASN A 64 6.54 -13.97 -1.58
N ILE A 65 6.24 -12.76 -2.05
CA ILE A 65 7.24 -11.70 -2.27
C ILE A 65 7.91 -11.33 -0.95
N ILE A 66 7.13 -10.92 0.05
CA ILE A 66 7.66 -10.47 1.34
C ILE A 66 8.44 -11.59 2.05
N TYR A 67 7.95 -12.82 2.02
CA TYR A 67 8.66 -13.94 2.64
C TYR A 67 9.92 -14.33 1.86
N GLY A 68 9.92 -14.15 0.53
CA GLY A 68 11.11 -14.31 -0.30
C GLY A 68 12.21 -13.31 0.06
N GLU A 69 11.87 -12.02 0.14
CA GLU A 69 12.80 -10.97 0.54
C GLU A 69 13.29 -11.16 1.98
N ARG A 70 12.38 -11.45 2.90
CA ARG A 70 12.74 -11.75 4.29
C ARG A 70 13.71 -12.92 4.40
N ARG A 71 13.55 -13.96 3.58
CA ARG A 71 14.42 -15.12 3.57
C ARG A 71 15.82 -14.76 3.08
N LYS A 72 15.98 -13.93 2.04
CA LYS A 72 17.28 -13.45 1.58
C LYS A 72 18.05 -12.76 2.71
N VAL A 73 17.37 -11.89 3.47
CA VAL A 73 17.96 -11.22 4.62
C VAL A 73 18.38 -12.21 5.70
N LEU A 74 17.57 -13.25 5.99
CA LEU A 74 17.88 -14.29 6.97
C LEU A 74 19.04 -15.18 6.52
N ASP A 75 19.11 -15.49 5.23
CA ASP A 75 20.17 -16.33 4.64
C ASP A 75 21.53 -15.57 4.55
N GLY A 76 21.55 -14.28 4.92
CA GLY A 76 22.76 -13.49 5.07
C GLY A 76 23.20 -12.76 3.82
N GLU A 77 22.31 -12.54 2.85
CA GLU A 77 22.60 -11.65 1.72
C GLU A 77 22.96 -10.25 2.23
N ASP A 78 23.92 -9.62 1.55
CA ASP A 78 24.32 -8.25 1.85
C ASP A 78 23.25 -7.28 1.30
N ILE A 79 22.52 -6.68 2.22
CA ILE A 79 21.45 -5.72 1.93
C ILE A 79 21.92 -4.26 1.96
N HIS A 80 23.21 -4.01 2.18
CA HIS A 80 23.74 -2.66 2.28
C HIS A 80 23.44 -1.79 1.05
N ALA A 81 23.71 -2.34 -0.13
CA ALA A 81 23.43 -1.63 -1.37
C ALA A 81 21.94 -1.26 -1.54
N GLN A 82 21.05 -2.15 -1.11
CA GLN A 82 19.61 -1.91 -1.12
C GLN A 82 19.23 -0.80 -0.13
N ILE A 83 19.77 -0.81 1.09
CA ILE A 83 19.54 0.25 2.09
C ILE A 83 20.05 1.60 1.58
N MET A 84 21.23 1.64 0.96
CA MET A 84 21.75 2.87 0.37
C MET A 84 20.89 3.39 -0.78
N GLY A 85 20.33 2.49 -1.58
CA GLY A 85 19.31 2.82 -2.59
C GLY A 85 18.06 3.47 -1.98
N MET A 86 17.50 2.86 -0.93
CA MET A 86 16.35 3.40 -0.21
C MET A 86 16.63 4.78 0.40
N ILE A 87 17.83 5.01 0.94
CA ILE A 87 18.24 6.32 1.48
C ILE A 87 18.25 7.37 0.35
N LYS A 88 18.81 7.03 -0.83
CA LYS A 88 18.85 7.94 -1.99
C LYS A 88 17.45 8.30 -2.48
N GLU A 89 16.58 7.33 -2.56
CA GLU A 89 15.19 7.54 -2.96
C GLU A 89 14.44 8.40 -1.95
N PHE A 90 14.56 8.10 -0.66
CA PHE A 90 13.99 8.90 0.41
C PHE A 90 14.47 10.35 0.37
N VAL A 91 15.76 10.58 0.16
CA VAL A 91 16.32 11.93 0.03
C VAL A 91 15.73 12.65 -1.18
N SER A 92 15.71 12.00 -2.35
CA SER A 92 15.21 12.60 -3.59
C SER A 92 13.73 12.95 -3.51
N SER A 93 12.88 12.05 -2.99
CA SER A 93 11.45 12.29 -2.81
C SER A 93 11.19 13.41 -1.79
N THR A 94 11.88 13.39 -0.65
CA THR A 94 11.71 14.39 0.41
C THR A 94 12.16 15.79 -0.03
N VAL A 95 13.24 15.89 -0.78
CA VAL A 95 13.70 17.17 -1.38
C VAL A 95 12.69 17.67 -2.41
N ALA A 96 12.18 16.80 -3.28
CA ALA A 96 11.18 17.16 -4.27
C ALA A 96 9.89 17.68 -3.63
N ASP A 97 9.42 17.03 -2.57
CA ASP A 97 8.25 17.46 -1.81
C ASP A 97 8.48 18.79 -1.07
N GLY A 98 9.68 18.97 -0.51
CA GLY A 98 10.07 20.19 0.21
C GLY A 98 10.26 21.42 -0.71
N LEU A 99 10.62 21.18 -1.97
CA LEU A 99 10.82 22.22 -2.98
C LEU A 99 9.78 22.12 -4.11
N ALA A 100 8.52 22.38 -3.81
CA ALA A 100 7.40 22.30 -4.77
C ALA A 100 7.63 23.13 -6.06
N GLY A 101 8.49 24.15 -6.03
CA GLY A 101 8.92 24.94 -7.19
C GLY A 101 10.17 24.41 -7.91
N GLY A 102 10.76 23.31 -7.46
CA GLY A 102 11.98 22.71 -8.02
C GLY A 102 13.28 23.45 -7.70
N VAL A 103 13.21 24.62 -7.07
CA VAL A 103 14.37 25.47 -6.75
C VAL A 103 14.17 26.16 -5.40
N ALA A 104 15.21 26.18 -4.56
CA ALA A 104 15.27 27.08 -3.41
C ALA A 104 16.04 28.35 -3.80
N GLU A 105 15.42 29.52 -3.64
CA GLU A 105 15.97 30.83 -3.97
C GLU A 105 16.45 31.58 -2.72
N ASN A 106 16.17 31.07 -1.55
CA ASN A 106 16.57 31.69 -0.29
C ASN A 106 16.79 30.65 0.81
N GLN A 107 17.47 31.08 1.89
CA GLN A 107 17.80 30.20 3.01
C GLN A 107 16.56 29.59 3.69
N THR A 108 15.45 30.33 3.77
CA THR A 108 14.22 29.84 4.42
C THR A 108 13.61 28.66 3.66
N GLN A 109 13.59 28.72 2.31
CA GLN A 109 13.11 27.61 1.49
C GLN A 109 14.03 26.39 1.63
N LEU A 110 15.34 26.61 1.63
CA LEU A 110 16.32 25.55 1.86
C LEU A 110 16.13 24.90 3.24
N ASP A 111 16.03 25.69 4.30
CA ASP A 111 15.83 25.16 5.66
C ASP A 111 14.53 24.37 5.78
N ASN A 112 13.45 24.82 5.14
CA ASN A 112 12.18 24.09 5.14
C ASN A 112 12.31 22.73 4.42
N ALA A 113 13.00 22.67 3.29
CA ALA A 113 13.24 21.40 2.58
C ALA A 113 14.15 20.46 3.36
N LEU A 114 15.07 20.99 4.16
CA LEU A 114 16.00 20.21 4.96
C LEU A 114 15.47 19.79 6.34
N GLN A 115 14.36 20.35 6.80
CA GLN A 115 13.78 20.08 8.12
C GLN A 115 13.58 18.58 8.43
N PRO A 116 13.10 17.73 7.49
CA PRO A 116 12.96 16.30 7.74
C PRO A 116 14.31 15.63 8.06
N PHE A 117 15.38 16.02 7.36
CA PHE A 117 16.72 15.45 7.55
C PHE A 117 17.38 15.95 8.84
N GLU A 118 17.07 17.18 9.29
CA GLU A 118 17.54 17.71 10.57
C GLU A 118 17.04 16.89 11.76
N LYS A 119 15.86 16.30 11.64
CA LYS A 119 15.30 15.40 12.68
C LYS A 119 15.96 14.01 12.71
N LEU A 120 16.59 13.60 11.60
CA LEU A 120 17.11 12.24 11.44
C LEU A 120 18.63 12.16 11.62
N PHE A 121 19.39 12.92 10.88
CA PHE A 121 20.86 12.75 10.83
C PHE A 121 21.66 14.05 10.61
N MET A 122 21.01 15.18 10.39
CA MET A 122 21.68 16.43 10.05
C MET A 122 21.46 17.49 11.13
N ARG A 123 22.43 18.38 11.30
CA ARG A 123 22.25 19.55 12.18
C ARG A 123 21.72 20.73 11.38
N ARG A 124 20.90 21.56 12.03
CA ARG A 124 20.42 22.79 11.43
C ARG A 124 21.58 23.69 10.99
N GLY A 125 21.45 24.24 9.78
CA GLY A 125 22.49 25.11 9.20
C GLY A 125 23.71 24.37 8.61
N THR A 126 23.61 23.05 8.41
CA THR A 126 24.65 22.26 7.73
C THR A 126 24.86 22.75 6.29
N PHE A 127 23.78 23.10 5.59
CA PHE A 127 23.82 23.68 4.25
C PHE A 127 23.39 25.13 4.27
N LYS A 128 24.14 25.96 3.52
CA LYS A 128 23.84 27.37 3.34
C LYS A 128 23.61 27.65 1.85
N ILE A 129 22.65 28.50 1.54
CA ILE A 129 22.28 28.82 0.17
C ILE A 129 23.46 29.44 -0.62
N GLU A 130 24.36 30.13 0.09
CA GLU A 130 25.57 30.71 -0.52
C GLU A 130 26.51 29.65 -1.11
N GLN A 131 26.53 28.43 -0.54
CA GLN A 131 27.37 27.32 -1.03
C GLN A 131 26.90 26.84 -2.41
N PHE A 132 25.66 27.11 -2.77
CA PHE A 132 25.08 26.78 -4.06
C PHE A 132 24.98 27.99 -5.01
N GLY A 133 25.59 29.12 -4.65
CA GLY A 133 25.57 30.32 -5.48
C GLY A 133 24.29 31.16 -5.38
N GLY A 134 23.56 31.04 -4.29
CA GLY A 134 22.33 31.82 -4.01
C GLY A 134 21.02 31.13 -4.42
N SER A 135 21.08 30.03 -5.17
CA SER A 135 19.93 29.19 -5.49
C SER A 135 20.36 27.74 -5.70
N VAL A 136 19.47 26.80 -5.40
CA VAL A 136 19.76 25.37 -5.59
C VAL A 136 18.53 24.62 -6.13
N HIS A 137 18.76 23.84 -7.19
CA HIS A 137 17.78 22.94 -7.79
C HIS A 137 17.67 21.62 -7.00
N ASN A 138 16.51 20.96 -7.09
CA ASN A 138 16.24 19.67 -6.46
C ASN A 138 17.38 18.66 -6.64
N ASP A 139 17.86 18.48 -7.89
CA ASP A 139 18.87 17.47 -8.20
C ASP A 139 20.18 17.71 -7.45
N LYS A 140 20.66 18.97 -7.47
CA LYS A 140 21.89 19.36 -6.77
C LYS A 140 21.76 19.27 -5.25
N LEU A 141 20.58 19.64 -4.72
CA LEU A 141 20.32 19.53 -3.30
C LEU A 141 20.25 18.07 -2.88
N SER A 142 19.56 17.23 -3.64
CA SER A 142 19.48 15.79 -3.39
C SER A 142 20.84 15.12 -3.42
N GLU A 143 21.68 15.48 -4.39
CA GLU A 143 23.06 15.00 -4.48
C GLU A 143 23.89 15.39 -3.25
N ALA A 144 23.84 16.66 -2.85
CA ALA A 144 24.57 17.14 -1.66
C ALA A 144 24.09 16.50 -0.36
N VAL A 145 22.79 16.30 -0.19
CA VAL A 145 22.20 15.61 0.98
C VAL A 145 22.56 14.12 0.97
N ASN A 146 22.55 13.46 -0.20
CA ASN A 146 22.98 12.07 -0.33
C ASN A 146 24.44 11.87 0.04
N GLU A 147 25.34 12.70 -0.48
CA GLU A 147 26.75 12.65 -0.09
C GLU A 147 26.95 12.86 1.42
N PHE A 148 26.18 13.78 2.01
CA PHE A 148 26.23 13.99 3.46
C PHE A 148 25.71 12.77 4.22
N ALA A 149 24.61 12.15 3.79
CA ALA A 149 24.04 10.94 4.37
C ALA A 149 25.04 9.76 4.30
N GLU A 150 25.70 9.58 3.14
CA GLU A 150 26.74 8.54 2.98
C GLU A 150 27.92 8.76 3.95
N LYS A 151 28.37 9.99 4.12
CA LYS A 151 29.44 10.33 5.08
C LYS A 151 29.05 10.06 6.52
N VAL A 152 27.82 10.44 6.91
CA VAL A 152 27.29 10.16 8.26
C VAL A 152 27.13 8.67 8.48
N TYR A 153 26.71 7.94 7.46
CA TYR A 153 26.54 6.49 7.52
C TYR A 153 27.88 5.80 7.70
N ALA A 154 28.88 6.13 6.89
CA ALA A 154 30.24 5.60 6.99
C ALA A 154 30.89 5.90 8.35
N ALA A 155 30.73 7.12 8.88
CA ALA A 155 31.21 7.47 10.20
C ALA A 155 30.56 6.67 11.32
N LYS A 156 29.26 6.34 11.19
CA LYS A 156 28.58 5.44 12.14
C LYS A 156 29.07 4.00 12.02
N GLU A 157 29.28 3.51 10.81
CA GLU A 157 29.82 2.18 10.56
C GLU A 157 31.19 2.01 11.21
N GLU A 158 32.08 3.00 11.03
CA GLU A 158 33.39 3.03 11.68
C GLU A 158 33.28 3.07 13.22
N ALA A 159 32.35 3.87 13.74
CA ALA A 159 32.12 3.99 15.18
C ALA A 159 31.59 2.70 15.83
N PHE A 160 30.81 1.90 15.11
CA PHE A 160 30.32 0.61 15.60
C PHE A 160 31.41 -0.48 15.52
N GLY A 161 32.36 -0.35 14.59
CA GLY A 161 33.45 -1.29 14.43
C GLY A 161 33.02 -2.66 13.89
N GLU A 162 33.88 -3.65 14.13
CA GLU A 162 33.70 -5.03 13.66
C GLU A 162 32.90 -5.87 14.67
N GLY A 163 32.00 -6.69 14.14
CA GLY A 163 31.24 -7.68 14.89
C GLY A 163 32.07 -8.97 15.14
N PRO A 164 31.51 -9.92 15.90
CA PRO A 164 32.17 -11.19 16.24
C PRO A 164 32.59 -12.03 15.03
N ASN A 165 31.97 -11.80 13.87
CA ASN A 165 32.22 -12.55 12.63
C ASN A 165 33.29 -11.90 11.72
N GLY A 166 33.97 -10.84 12.18
CA GLY A 166 34.91 -10.08 11.36
C GLY A 166 34.29 -9.22 10.26
N LEU A 167 32.96 -9.09 10.25
CA LEU A 167 32.21 -8.18 9.39
C LEU A 167 31.84 -6.92 10.19
N PRO A 168 31.62 -5.77 9.52
CA PRO A 168 31.13 -4.58 10.20
C PRO A 168 29.85 -4.88 10.99
N LEU A 169 29.82 -4.51 12.28
CA LEU A 169 28.65 -4.71 13.14
C LEU A 169 27.39 -4.05 12.53
N MET A 170 27.59 -3.01 11.73
CA MET A 170 26.52 -2.32 11.00
C MET A 170 25.71 -3.28 10.11
N ARG A 171 26.33 -4.28 9.48
CA ARG A 171 25.63 -5.29 8.64
C ARG A 171 24.61 -6.09 9.45
N GLU A 172 24.96 -6.44 10.69
CA GLU A 172 24.02 -7.14 11.57
C GLU A 172 22.88 -6.23 12.04
N ILE A 173 23.20 -4.97 12.34
CA ILE A 173 22.20 -3.96 12.70
C ILE A 173 21.21 -3.73 11.54
N GLU A 174 21.72 -3.58 10.31
CA GLU A 174 20.90 -3.45 9.11
C GLU A 174 19.91 -4.61 8.97
N ARG A 175 20.38 -5.84 9.13
CA ARG A 175 19.55 -7.05 9.05
C ARG A 175 18.45 -7.06 10.10
N VAL A 176 18.82 -6.81 11.36
CA VAL A 176 17.85 -6.81 12.47
C VAL A 176 16.78 -5.73 12.29
N ILE A 177 17.21 -4.51 11.91
CA ILE A 177 16.27 -3.40 11.69
C ILE A 177 15.38 -3.69 10.49
N MET A 178 15.94 -4.14 9.36
CA MET A 178 15.17 -4.46 8.16
C MET A 178 14.10 -5.52 8.46
N LEU A 179 14.47 -6.62 9.11
CA LEU A 179 13.51 -7.67 9.48
C LEU A 179 12.39 -7.13 10.37
N ARG A 180 12.75 -6.33 11.38
CA ARG A 180 11.75 -5.74 12.29
C ARG A 180 10.78 -4.82 11.56
N VAL A 181 11.30 -3.92 10.73
CA VAL A 181 10.48 -2.97 9.96
C VAL A 181 9.56 -3.70 8.99
N VAL A 182 10.11 -4.68 8.25
CA VAL A 182 9.30 -5.50 7.33
C VAL A 182 8.19 -6.25 8.07
N ASP A 183 8.50 -6.86 9.22
CA ASP A 183 7.51 -7.60 10.00
C ASP A 183 6.40 -6.67 10.53
N GLU A 184 6.74 -5.48 11.03
CA GLU A 184 5.79 -4.48 11.54
C GLU A 184 4.83 -4.00 10.43
N TYR A 185 5.38 -3.53 9.31
CA TYR A 185 4.57 -3.06 8.17
C TYR A 185 3.76 -4.20 7.52
N TRP A 186 4.29 -5.43 7.52
CA TRP A 186 3.55 -6.58 7.02
C TRP A 186 2.34 -6.92 7.88
N MET A 187 2.46 -6.85 9.20
CA MET A 187 1.32 -7.06 10.12
C MET A 187 0.24 -6.00 9.92
N ASP A 188 0.62 -4.72 9.85
CA ASP A 188 -0.31 -3.62 9.57
C ASP A 188 -1.01 -3.80 8.22
N HIS A 189 -0.27 -4.24 7.21
CA HIS A 189 -0.81 -4.53 5.90
C HIS A 189 -1.84 -5.66 5.93
N ILE A 190 -1.56 -6.76 6.63
CA ILE A 190 -2.52 -7.87 6.78
C ILE A 190 -3.81 -7.38 7.44
N ASP A 191 -3.70 -6.56 8.49
CA ASP A 191 -4.86 -6.02 9.20
C ASP A 191 -5.68 -5.08 8.30
N ALA A 192 -5.03 -4.18 7.58
CA ALA A 192 -5.69 -3.30 6.61
C ALA A 192 -6.41 -4.10 5.51
N MET A 193 -5.78 -5.16 5.02
CA MET A 193 -6.36 -6.04 4.01
C MET A 193 -7.53 -6.88 4.57
N ALA A 194 -7.47 -7.30 5.83
CA ALA A 194 -8.58 -7.99 6.48
C ALA A 194 -9.80 -7.06 6.64
N GLU A 195 -9.59 -5.79 6.97
CA GLU A 195 -10.66 -4.76 7.00
C GLU A 195 -11.27 -4.54 5.62
N LEU A 196 -10.42 -4.45 4.58
CA LEU A 196 -10.88 -4.33 3.19
C LEU A 196 -11.75 -5.53 2.80
N LYS A 197 -11.33 -6.76 3.13
CA LYS A 197 -12.09 -7.99 2.87
C LYS A 197 -13.46 -7.98 3.55
N ARG A 198 -13.53 -7.50 4.80
CA ARG A 198 -14.81 -7.32 5.51
C ARG A 198 -15.72 -6.30 4.80
N GLY A 199 -15.15 -5.19 4.34
CA GLY A 199 -15.86 -4.15 3.59
C GLY A 199 -16.40 -4.61 2.23
N ILE A 200 -15.75 -5.57 1.57
CA ILE A 200 -16.19 -6.15 0.29
C ILE A 200 -17.55 -6.85 0.44
N GLY A 201 -17.76 -7.59 1.53
CA GLY A 201 -19.03 -8.26 1.83
C GLY A 201 -20.20 -7.28 1.98
N LEU A 202 -19.96 -6.11 2.54
CA LEU A 202 -20.95 -5.05 2.74
C LEU A 202 -21.20 -4.24 1.45
N ARG A 203 -20.18 -4.05 0.60
CA ARG A 203 -20.25 -3.31 -0.67
C ARG A 203 -20.71 -4.14 -1.86
N GLY A 204 -20.88 -5.44 -1.71
CA GLY A 204 -21.53 -6.31 -2.71
C GLY A 204 -22.94 -5.87 -3.10
N TYR A 205 -23.50 -4.88 -2.40
CA TYR A 205 -24.73 -4.14 -2.74
C TYR A 205 -24.49 -2.91 -3.64
N GLY A 206 -23.25 -2.48 -3.86
CA GLY A 206 -22.88 -1.34 -4.71
C GLY A 206 -22.10 -1.78 -5.95
N SER A 207 -22.33 -1.10 -7.09
CA SER A 207 -21.78 -1.45 -8.41
C SER A 207 -20.28 -1.17 -8.63
N VAL A 208 -19.46 -1.02 -7.60
CA VAL A 208 -18.02 -0.72 -7.71
C VAL A 208 -17.21 -2.00 -7.56
N LYS A 209 -16.32 -2.29 -8.52
CA LYS A 209 -15.43 -3.46 -8.45
C LYS A 209 -14.49 -3.33 -7.26
N PRO A 210 -14.48 -4.26 -6.29
CA PRO A 210 -13.68 -4.16 -5.06
C PRO A 210 -12.17 -4.09 -5.33
N LEU A 211 -11.68 -4.74 -6.39
CA LEU A 211 -10.27 -4.77 -6.79
C LEU A 211 -9.73 -3.42 -7.29
N SER A 212 -10.59 -2.49 -7.73
CA SER A 212 -10.14 -1.16 -8.13
C SER A 212 -9.57 -0.34 -6.95
N LEU A 213 -9.93 -0.68 -5.71
CA LEU A 213 -9.41 -0.05 -4.50
C LEU A 213 -8.03 -0.59 -4.09
N ILE A 214 -7.73 -1.84 -4.42
CA ILE A 214 -6.41 -2.44 -4.19
C ILE A 214 -5.41 -1.77 -5.13
N HIS A 215 -5.76 -1.56 -6.40
CA HIS A 215 -4.93 -0.85 -7.37
C HIS A 215 -4.75 0.65 -7.09
N ILE A 216 -5.63 1.28 -6.31
CA ILE A 216 -5.47 2.68 -5.87
C ILE A 216 -4.45 2.78 -4.71
N SER A 217 -4.30 1.74 -3.90
CA SER A 217 -3.31 1.68 -2.82
C SER A 217 -1.93 1.14 -3.25
N GLU A 218 -1.82 0.56 -4.45
CA GLU A 218 -0.58 0.01 -5.01
C GLU A 218 0.36 1.03 -5.72
N PRO A 219 -0.06 2.18 -6.29
CA PRO A 219 0.86 3.04 -7.04
C PRO A 219 2.02 3.58 -6.21
N THR A 220 1.89 3.63 -4.90
CA THR A 220 2.98 4.02 -4.00
C THR A 220 4.03 2.92 -3.81
N ARG A 221 3.69 1.64 -4.06
CA ARG A 221 4.58 0.50 -3.82
C ARG A 221 5.26 -0.06 -5.07
N GLN A 222 4.66 0.08 -6.25
CA GLN A 222 5.33 -0.28 -7.51
C GLN A 222 6.46 0.69 -7.87
N ALA A 223 6.40 1.94 -7.41
CA ALA A 223 7.50 2.89 -7.50
C ALA A 223 8.64 2.57 -6.52
N GLU A 224 8.36 1.85 -5.42
CA GLU A 224 9.35 1.48 -4.40
C GLU A 224 10.11 0.16 -4.72
N ILE A 225 9.69 -0.60 -5.75
CA ILE A 225 10.27 -1.92 -6.07
C ILE A 225 10.88 -1.94 -7.50
N SER A 226 10.70 -0.87 -8.30
CA SER A 226 11.32 -0.72 -9.63
C SER A 226 12.58 0.10 -9.58
#